data_8523f9d9714705abe3c7b50bbe57788f
#
_entry.id   8523f9d9714705abe3c7b50bbe57788f
#
_cell.length_a   1.000
_cell.length_b   1.000
_cell.length_c   1.000
_cell.angle_alpha   90.00
_cell.angle_beta   90.00
_cell.angle_gamma   90.00
#
_symmetry.space_group_name_H-M   'P 1'
#
loop_
_entity.id
_entity.type
_entity.pdbx_description
1 polymer ?
#
loop_
_entity_poly.entity_id
_entity_poly.type
_entity_poly.pdbx_seq_one_letter_code
_entity_poly.pdbx_strand_id
1 'polypeptide(L)'
;VNSQNFFSPYLTQEDMSRFGRDYLQVGMYTDVVFPEFGVHFIAVNDGVDSTRGESEFTAIRNVFNEMYARDTSKKIRATWQSKGKSGEHLTTIPPYGYMKSPEDKKKWIVDEEAAAVVQKIFSLCASGKGPTQIAKWLKQQQILNPTAYCHAKGLPTSNKPTADPYKWTNDTKT
;
A
#
# COMPACT_ATOMS: atom_id res chain seq x y z
N VAL A 1 -18.04 57.71 -3.91
CA VAL A 1 -16.59 57.41 -3.76
C VAL A 1 -16.45 55.90 -3.94
N ASN A 2 -16.07 55.48 -5.16
CA ASN A 2 -15.83 54.10 -5.54
C ASN A 2 -14.53 53.60 -4.88
N SER A 3 -14.63 52.83 -3.85
CA SER A 3 -13.52 52.02 -3.35
C SER A 3 -13.40 50.81 -4.27
N GLN A 4 -12.71 50.95 -5.39
CA GLN A 4 -12.22 49.80 -6.14
C GLN A 4 -11.14 49.13 -5.29
N ASN A 5 -11.47 48.02 -4.63
CA ASN A 5 -10.49 47.11 -4.08
C ASN A 5 -9.65 46.59 -5.27
N PHE A 6 -8.45 47.11 -5.40
CA PHE A 6 -7.43 46.60 -6.31
C PHE A 6 -6.96 45.25 -5.77
N PHE A 7 -7.70 44.22 -6.06
CA PHE A 7 -7.20 42.85 -5.88
C PHE A 7 -6.25 42.60 -7.06
N SER A 8 -4.96 42.50 -6.77
CA SER A 8 -4.01 42.08 -7.79
C SER A 8 -4.34 40.64 -8.22
N PRO A 9 -4.62 40.37 -9.48
CA PRO A 9 -4.90 39.01 -9.94
C PRO A 9 -3.65 38.11 -9.95
N TYR A 10 -2.51 38.63 -9.48
CA TYR A 10 -1.23 37.92 -9.50
C TYR A 10 -0.74 37.68 -8.09
N LEU A 11 -0.42 36.41 -7.77
CA LEU A 11 0.30 35.99 -6.57
C LEU A 11 1.71 35.60 -6.99
N THR A 12 2.69 36.45 -6.64
CA THR A 12 4.11 36.22 -6.96
C THR A 12 4.87 35.75 -5.73
N GLN A 13 5.65 34.69 -5.85
CA GLN A 13 6.54 34.15 -4.84
C GLN A 13 7.95 33.97 -5.41
N GLU A 14 8.96 33.97 -4.54
CA GLU A 14 10.33 33.67 -4.94
C GLU A 14 10.46 32.20 -5.34
N ASP A 15 9.98 31.29 -4.46
CA ASP A 15 10.04 29.85 -4.60
C ASP A 15 8.70 29.21 -4.23
N MET A 16 8.39 28.03 -4.79
CA MET A 16 7.26 27.19 -4.38
C MET A 16 7.36 26.78 -2.91
N SER A 17 8.57 26.58 -2.39
CA SER A 17 8.81 26.20 -1.00
C SER A 17 8.37 27.27 0.01
N ARG A 18 8.30 28.52 -0.40
CA ARG A 18 7.80 29.64 0.40
C ARG A 18 6.28 29.73 0.43
N PHE A 19 5.62 29.21 -0.59
CA PHE A 19 4.16 29.19 -0.66
C PHE A 19 3.55 28.19 0.33
N GLY A 20 4.19 27.05 0.56
CA GLY A 20 3.73 26.08 1.57
C GLY A 20 4.62 24.85 1.66
N ARG A 21 4.64 24.27 2.87
CA ARG A 21 5.34 22.99 3.13
C ARG A 21 4.46 21.75 2.88
N ASP A 22 3.16 21.97 2.74
CA ASP A 22 2.18 20.93 2.49
C ASP A 22 1.76 20.94 1.01
N TYR A 23 2.26 19.98 0.24
CA TYR A 23 2.01 19.89 -1.20
C TYR A 23 0.53 19.70 -1.54
N LEU A 24 -0.27 19.11 -0.63
CA LEU A 24 -1.70 18.92 -0.85
C LEU A 24 -2.42 20.24 -0.80
N GLN A 25 -2.07 21.10 0.17
CA GLN A 25 -2.61 22.45 0.25
C GLN A 25 -2.14 23.30 -0.93
N VAL A 26 -0.85 23.24 -1.26
CA VAL A 26 -0.31 23.95 -2.43
C VAL A 26 -1.04 23.51 -3.70
N GLY A 27 -1.18 22.22 -3.96
CA GLY A 27 -1.91 21.69 -5.11
C GLY A 27 -3.38 22.12 -5.13
N MET A 28 -4.07 22.11 -3.99
CA MET A 28 -5.45 22.59 -3.89
C MET A 28 -5.57 24.08 -4.24
N TYR A 29 -4.66 24.91 -3.74
CA TYR A 29 -4.68 26.35 -4.06
C TYR A 29 -4.37 26.59 -5.53
N THR A 30 -3.36 25.97 -6.09
CA THR A 30 -2.92 26.19 -7.47
C THR A 30 -3.86 25.60 -8.51
N ASP A 31 -4.48 24.45 -8.23
CA ASP A 31 -5.29 23.70 -9.19
C ASP A 31 -6.79 24.04 -9.13
N VAL A 32 -7.28 24.49 -7.96
CA VAL A 32 -8.70 24.73 -7.72
C VAL A 32 -8.98 26.18 -7.36
N VAL A 33 -8.38 26.64 -6.26
CA VAL A 33 -8.77 27.93 -5.69
C VAL A 33 -8.33 29.11 -6.59
N PHE A 34 -7.08 29.14 -7.03
CA PHE A 34 -6.59 30.25 -7.85
C PHE A 34 -7.29 30.38 -9.20
N PRO A 35 -7.50 29.28 -9.97
CA PRO A 35 -8.29 29.35 -11.19
C PRO A 35 -9.74 29.81 -10.97
N GLU A 36 -10.39 29.33 -9.89
CA GLU A 36 -11.76 29.72 -9.54
C GLU A 36 -11.91 31.22 -9.27
N PHE A 37 -10.91 31.82 -8.61
CA PHE A 37 -10.88 33.25 -8.32
C PHE A 37 -10.14 34.08 -9.36
N GLY A 38 -9.72 33.50 -10.48
CA GLY A 38 -8.98 34.18 -11.54
C GLY A 38 -7.61 34.73 -11.09
N VAL A 39 -7.00 34.08 -10.10
CA VAL A 39 -5.68 34.46 -9.57
C VAL A 39 -4.59 33.69 -10.33
N HIS A 40 -3.62 34.43 -10.86
CA HIS A 40 -2.44 33.88 -11.52
C HIS A 40 -1.30 33.72 -10.52
N PHE A 41 -0.71 32.51 -10.48
CA PHE A 41 0.41 32.20 -9.60
C PHE A 41 1.73 32.18 -10.37
N ILE A 42 2.74 32.87 -9.85
CA ILE A 42 4.08 32.94 -10.44
C ILE A 42 5.12 32.65 -9.36
N ALA A 43 5.96 31.61 -9.55
CA ALA A 43 7.15 31.36 -8.75
C ALA A 43 8.39 31.61 -9.59
N VAL A 44 9.10 32.70 -9.28
CA VAL A 44 10.13 33.28 -10.17
C VAL A 44 11.33 32.36 -10.30
N ASN A 45 11.86 31.84 -9.18
CA ASN A 45 13.07 31.04 -9.18
C ASN A 45 12.82 29.61 -9.74
N ASP A 46 11.59 29.11 -9.59
CA ASP A 46 11.20 27.79 -10.08
C ASP A 46 10.72 27.83 -11.55
N GLY A 47 10.62 29.05 -12.13
CA GLY A 47 10.16 29.24 -13.51
C GLY A 47 8.69 28.91 -13.76
N VAL A 48 7.88 28.92 -12.69
CA VAL A 48 6.45 28.57 -12.73
C VAL A 48 5.62 29.79 -13.02
N ASP A 49 4.77 29.72 -14.05
CA ASP A 49 3.85 30.79 -14.43
C ASP A 49 2.52 30.19 -14.91
N SER A 50 1.47 30.34 -14.09
CA SER A 50 0.15 29.81 -14.43
C SER A 50 -0.49 30.46 -15.67
N THR A 51 0.06 31.56 -16.18
CA THR A 51 -0.43 32.21 -17.40
C THR A 51 0.08 31.55 -18.68
N ARG A 52 1.17 30.77 -18.60
CA ARG A 52 1.83 30.16 -19.78
C ARG A 52 1.23 28.86 -20.25
N GLY A 53 0.20 28.35 -19.56
CA GLY A 53 -0.59 27.19 -19.99
C GLY A 53 -0.38 25.91 -19.19
N GLU A 54 -1.24 24.92 -19.44
CA GLU A 54 -1.33 23.65 -18.68
C GLU A 54 -0.05 22.80 -18.66
N SER A 55 0.86 22.97 -19.61
CA SER A 55 2.04 22.13 -19.78
C SER A 55 3.05 22.27 -18.64
N GLU A 56 3.35 23.50 -18.19
CA GLU A 56 4.31 23.73 -17.11
C GLU A 56 3.72 23.33 -15.74
N PHE A 57 2.45 23.62 -15.54
CA PHE A 57 1.72 23.20 -14.32
C PHE A 57 1.63 21.70 -14.19
N THR A 58 1.44 20.99 -15.31
CA THR A 58 1.40 19.51 -15.32
C THR A 58 2.75 18.90 -14.92
N ALA A 59 3.87 19.47 -15.37
CA ALA A 59 5.20 19.02 -14.99
C ALA A 59 5.44 19.15 -13.48
N ILE A 60 5.04 20.29 -12.90
CA ILE A 60 5.15 20.53 -11.45
C ILE A 60 4.24 19.62 -10.67
N ARG A 61 2.99 19.43 -11.09
CA ARG A 61 2.06 18.48 -10.48
C ARG A 61 2.63 17.06 -10.45
N ASN A 62 3.28 16.64 -11.52
CA ASN A 62 3.93 15.33 -11.59
C ASN A 62 5.08 15.21 -10.60
N VAL A 63 5.91 16.24 -10.44
CA VAL A 63 6.98 16.28 -9.46
C VAL A 63 6.42 16.21 -8.03
N PHE A 64 5.37 16.97 -7.72
CA PHE A 64 4.71 16.91 -6.41
C PHE A 64 4.09 15.55 -6.12
N ASN A 65 3.41 14.94 -7.10
CA ASN A 65 2.84 13.60 -6.95
C ASN A 65 3.93 12.56 -6.70
N GLU A 66 5.07 12.65 -7.38
CA GLU A 66 6.22 11.78 -7.14
C GLU A 66 6.81 11.97 -5.76
N MET A 67 7.00 13.21 -5.31
CA MET A 67 7.50 13.53 -3.97
C MET A 67 6.55 13.01 -2.89
N TYR A 68 5.24 13.20 -3.06
CA TYR A 68 4.21 12.69 -2.15
C TYR A 68 4.23 11.16 -2.07
N ALA A 69 4.29 10.49 -3.21
CA ALA A 69 4.38 9.03 -3.27
C ALA A 69 5.65 8.51 -2.56
N ARG A 70 6.79 9.19 -2.77
CA ARG A 70 8.08 8.88 -2.14
C ARG A 70 8.04 9.07 -0.62
N ASP A 71 7.47 10.17 -0.14
CA ASP A 71 7.34 10.45 1.30
C ASP A 71 6.38 9.49 1.99
N THR A 72 5.24 9.21 1.36
CA THR A 72 4.28 8.21 1.84
C THR A 72 4.94 6.83 1.96
N SER A 73 5.70 6.43 0.94
CA SER A 73 6.45 5.17 0.97
C SER A 73 7.47 5.12 2.11
N LYS A 74 8.21 6.23 2.36
CA LYS A 74 9.14 6.33 3.50
C LYS A 74 8.42 6.19 4.84
N LYS A 75 7.29 6.86 5.02
CA LYS A 75 6.48 6.79 6.25
C LYS A 75 5.95 5.38 6.50
N ILE A 76 5.43 4.71 5.46
CA ILE A 76 4.95 3.32 5.54
C ILE A 76 6.11 2.39 5.95
N ARG A 77 7.27 2.49 5.29
CA ARG A 77 8.45 1.66 5.61
C ARG A 77 8.93 1.90 7.04
N ALA A 78 9.00 3.15 7.49
CA ALA A 78 9.39 3.49 8.85
C ALA A 78 8.42 2.88 9.89
N THR A 79 7.11 2.95 9.64
CA THR A 79 6.09 2.33 10.48
C THR A 79 6.25 0.81 10.54
N TRP A 80 6.48 0.17 9.39
CA TRP A 80 6.70 -1.27 9.33
C TRP A 80 7.98 -1.70 10.04
N GLN A 81 9.06 -0.95 9.87
CA GLN A 81 10.31 -1.20 10.59
C GLN A 81 10.15 -1.03 12.11
N SER A 82 9.43 0.01 12.54
CA SER A 82 9.15 0.23 13.96
C SER A 82 8.35 -0.93 14.55
N LYS A 83 7.25 -1.33 13.90
CA LYS A 83 6.43 -2.47 14.31
C LYS A 83 7.22 -3.79 14.32
N GLY A 84 8.02 -4.04 13.28
CA GLY A 84 8.86 -5.24 13.23
C GLY A 84 9.90 -5.30 14.35
N LYS A 85 10.50 -4.15 14.68
CA LYS A 85 11.47 -4.05 15.80
C LYS A 85 10.81 -4.20 17.17
N SER A 86 9.54 -3.78 17.34
CA SER A 86 8.78 -3.98 18.58
C SER A 86 8.19 -5.39 18.71
N GLY A 87 8.38 -6.26 17.71
CA GLY A 87 7.82 -7.61 17.69
C GLY A 87 6.33 -7.67 17.37
N GLU A 88 5.74 -6.55 16.91
CA GLU A 88 4.36 -6.54 16.45
C GLU A 88 4.22 -7.18 15.06
N HIS A 89 3.09 -7.87 14.85
CA HIS A 89 2.79 -8.45 13.55
C HIS A 89 2.49 -7.37 12.52
N LEU A 90 3.09 -7.50 11.33
CA LEU A 90 2.91 -6.55 10.23
C LEU A 90 1.62 -6.81 9.44
N THR A 91 1.11 -8.04 9.49
CA THR A 91 -0.09 -8.45 8.78
C THR A 91 -1.26 -8.66 9.73
N THR A 92 -2.46 -8.36 9.27
CA THR A 92 -3.69 -8.55 10.05
C THR A 92 -4.14 -10.01 10.07
N ILE A 93 -3.84 -10.75 8.99
CA ILE A 93 -4.21 -12.16 8.82
C ILE A 93 -2.96 -13.01 9.07
N PRO A 94 -3.02 -14.00 9.97
CA PRO A 94 -1.92 -14.92 10.18
C PRO A 94 -1.58 -15.71 8.91
N PRO A 95 -0.30 -16.06 8.67
CA PRO A 95 0.06 -17.00 7.62
C PRO A 95 -0.49 -18.40 7.90
N TYR A 96 -0.63 -19.22 6.87
CA TYR A 96 -1.05 -20.61 7.00
C TYR A 96 -0.12 -21.38 7.95
N GLY A 97 -0.70 -22.13 8.92
CA GLY A 97 0.02 -22.74 10.03
C GLY A 97 -0.11 -21.99 11.35
N TYR A 98 -0.68 -20.78 11.32
CA TYR A 98 -0.96 -19.98 12.51
C TYR A 98 -2.40 -19.48 12.52
N MET A 99 -2.94 -19.26 13.72
CA MET A 99 -4.24 -18.66 13.95
C MET A 99 -4.13 -17.56 15.01
N LYS A 100 -5.13 -16.68 15.08
CA LYS A 100 -5.20 -15.70 16.17
C LYS A 100 -5.59 -16.39 17.46
N SER A 101 -4.96 -15.98 18.57
CA SER A 101 -5.37 -16.45 19.88
C SER A 101 -6.81 -16.01 20.18
N PRO A 102 -7.64 -16.89 20.77
CA PRO A 102 -8.99 -16.52 21.21
C PRO A 102 -8.97 -15.44 22.30
N GLU A 103 -7.93 -15.45 23.15
CA GLU A 103 -7.79 -14.52 24.29
C GLU A 103 -7.25 -13.15 23.85
N ASP A 104 -6.29 -13.14 22.92
CA ASP A 104 -5.65 -11.91 22.44
C ASP A 104 -5.46 -11.95 20.92
N LYS A 105 -6.31 -11.25 20.22
CA LYS A 105 -6.28 -11.18 18.75
C LYS A 105 -4.97 -10.60 18.17
N LYS A 106 -4.12 -10.00 19.00
CA LYS A 106 -2.79 -9.52 18.62
C LYS A 106 -1.73 -10.61 18.66
N LYS A 107 -2.00 -11.74 19.33
CA LYS A 107 -1.08 -12.88 19.41
C LYS A 107 -1.48 -13.96 18.42
N TRP A 108 -0.48 -14.59 17.83
CA TRP A 108 -0.66 -15.75 16.97
C TRP A 108 -0.24 -17.00 17.71
N ILE A 109 -1.04 -18.04 17.57
CA ILE A 109 -0.76 -19.37 18.08
C ILE A 109 -0.63 -20.34 16.93
N VAL A 110 0.06 -21.45 17.14
CA VAL A 110 0.22 -22.49 16.14
C VAL A 110 -1.11 -23.20 15.93
N ASP A 111 -1.51 -23.36 14.66
CA ASP A 111 -2.61 -24.25 14.26
C ASP A 111 -1.97 -25.61 13.94
N GLU A 112 -2.07 -26.55 14.87
CA GLU A 112 -1.38 -27.85 14.79
C GLU A 112 -1.66 -28.60 13.48
N GLU A 113 -2.91 -28.56 12.99
CA GLU A 113 -3.31 -29.25 11.76
C GLU A 113 -2.65 -28.60 10.51
N ALA A 114 -2.72 -27.29 10.42
CA ALA A 114 -2.10 -26.55 9.32
C ALA A 114 -0.57 -26.57 9.41
N ALA A 115 -0.02 -26.48 10.64
CA ALA A 115 1.43 -26.53 10.88
C ALA A 115 2.05 -27.87 10.45
N ALA A 116 1.36 -28.99 10.68
CA ALA A 116 1.81 -30.30 10.22
C ALA A 116 1.96 -30.34 8.68
N VAL A 117 1.03 -29.72 7.94
CA VAL A 117 1.14 -29.60 6.47
C VAL A 117 2.34 -28.75 6.09
N VAL A 118 2.56 -27.61 6.76
CA VAL A 118 3.72 -26.74 6.50
C VAL A 118 5.02 -27.49 6.75
N GLN A 119 5.16 -28.20 7.87
CA GLN A 119 6.34 -29.03 8.17
C GLN A 119 6.58 -30.10 7.11
N LYS A 120 5.51 -30.71 6.59
CA LYS A 120 5.61 -31.69 5.51
C LYS A 120 6.11 -31.05 4.22
N ILE A 121 5.62 -29.87 3.85
CA ILE A 121 6.10 -29.11 2.70
C ILE A 121 7.61 -28.86 2.82
N PHE A 122 8.07 -28.37 3.98
CA PHE A 122 9.50 -28.13 4.22
C PHE A 122 10.33 -29.42 4.14
N SER A 123 9.84 -30.53 4.67
CA SER A 123 10.54 -31.82 4.60
C SER A 123 10.66 -32.33 3.15
N LEU A 124 9.63 -32.15 2.34
CA LEU A 124 9.64 -32.50 0.93
C LEU A 124 10.62 -31.61 0.14
N CYS A 125 10.64 -30.32 0.45
CA CYS A 125 11.59 -29.37 -0.14
C CYS A 125 13.04 -29.75 0.22
N ALA A 126 13.31 -30.07 1.48
CA ALA A 126 14.62 -30.53 1.94
C ALA A 126 15.06 -31.84 1.28
N SER A 127 14.11 -32.70 0.89
CA SER A 127 14.39 -33.92 0.11
C SER A 127 14.63 -33.68 -1.38
N GLY A 128 14.69 -32.40 -1.83
CA GLY A 128 14.98 -32.02 -3.22
C GLY A 128 13.78 -31.94 -4.14
N LYS A 129 12.54 -32.03 -3.62
CA LYS A 129 11.34 -31.87 -4.46
C LYS A 129 11.08 -30.40 -4.80
N GLY A 130 10.86 -30.13 -6.09
CA GLY A 130 10.50 -28.79 -6.54
C GLY A 130 9.05 -28.39 -6.21
N PRO A 131 8.69 -27.10 -6.25
CA PRO A 131 7.36 -26.58 -5.86
C PRO A 131 6.20 -27.29 -6.60
N THR A 132 6.34 -27.51 -7.90
CA THR A 132 5.32 -28.21 -8.72
C THR A 132 5.12 -29.66 -8.28
N GLN A 133 6.18 -30.35 -7.89
CA GLN A 133 6.10 -31.73 -7.41
C GLN A 133 5.42 -31.81 -6.05
N ILE A 134 5.72 -30.84 -5.17
CA ILE A 134 5.09 -30.71 -3.86
C ILE A 134 3.60 -30.41 -4.01
N ALA A 135 3.24 -29.45 -4.89
CA ALA A 135 1.84 -29.11 -5.17
C ALA A 135 1.04 -30.33 -5.71
N LYS A 136 1.62 -31.12 -6.63
CA LYS A 136 1.02 -32.38 -7.13
C LYS A 136 0.84 -33.37 -6.00
N TRP A 137 1.85 -33.55 -5.15
CA TRP A 137 1.78 -34.47 -4.04
C TRP A 137 0.68 -34.09 -3.05
N LEU A 138 0.59 -32.80 -2.66
CA LEU A 138 -0.46 -32.28 -1.77
C LEU A 138 -1.85 -32.53 -2.35
N LYS A 139 -2.02 -32.29 -3.66
CA LYS A 139 -3.29 -32.57 -4.35
C LYS A 139 -3.63 -34.06 -4.34
N GLN A 140 -2.68 -34.96 -4.58
CA GLN A 140 -2.88 -36.42 -4.53
C GLN A 140 -3.27 -36.90 -3.13
N GLN A 141 -2.74 -36.25 -2.08
CA GLN A 141 -3.10 -36.54 -0.69
C GLN A 141 -4.43 -35.89 -0.27
N GLN A 142 -5.13 -35.19 -1.16
CA GLN A 142 -6.36 -34.46 -0.89
C GLN A 142 -6.25 -33.48 0.30
N ILE A 143 -5.09 -32.83 0.41
CA ILE A 143 -4.86 -31.81 1.42
C ILE A 143 -5.43 -30.49 0.91
N LEU A 144 -6.32 -29.87 1.71
CA LEU A 144 -6.93 -28.59 1.38
C LEU A 144 -5.86 -27.51 1.19
N ASN A 145 -6.00 -26.70 0.15
CA ASN A 145 -5.16 -25.51 0.01
C ASN A 145 -5.46 -24.48 1.11
N PRO A 146 -4.56 -23.54 1.41
CA PRO A 146 -4.74 -22.58 2.52
C PRO A 146 -6.06 -21.84 2.48
N THR A 147 -6.53 -21.42 1.30
CA THR A 147 -7.80 -20.70 1.14
C THR A 147 -8.99 -21.58 1.51
N ALA A 148 -9.04 -22.80 0.97
CA ALA A 148 -10.10 -23.75 1.25
C ALA A 148 -10.11 -24.19 2.73
N TYR A 149 -8.93 -24.35 3.32
CA TYR A 149 -8.78 -24.64 4.75
C TYR A 149 -9.34 -23.51 5.63
N CYS A 150 -8.97 -22.26 5.33
CA CYS A 150 -9.49 -21.12 6.07
C CYS A 150 -11.01 -21.03 5.98
N HIS A 151 -11.59 -21.25 4.80
CA HIS A 151 -13.05 -21.26 4.65
C HIS A 151 -13.72 -22.41 5.40
N ALA A 152 -13.16 -23.60 5.38
CA ALA A 152 -13.70 -24.76 6.11
C ALA A 152 -13.66 -24.56 7.63
N LYS A 153 -12.65 -23.88 8.15
CA LYS A 153 -12.49 -23.58 9.59
C LYS A 153 -13.13 -22.25 10.01
N GLY A 154 -13.71 -21.46 9.09
CA GLY A 154 -14.24 -20.13 9.40
C GLY A 154 -13.16 -19.10 9.80
N LEU A 155 -11.91 -19.33 9.38
CA LEU A 155 -10.80 -18.43 9.67
C LEU A 155 -10.79 -17.23 8.71
N PRO A 156 -10.30 -16.07 9.14
CA PRO A 156 -10.25 -14.88 8.29
C PRO A 156 -9.32 -15.11 7.09
N THR A 157 -9.83 -14.85 5.90
CA THR A 157 -9.07 -14.89 4.64
C THR A 157 -9.55 -13.77 3.73
N SER A 158 -8.62 -13.19 2.94
CA SER A 158 -8.95 -12.19 1.92
C SER A 158 -9.29 -12.81 0.57
N ASN A 159 -9.06 -14.12 0.40
CA ASN A 159 -9.24 -14.81 -0.86
C ASN A 159 -10.65 -15.40 -0.99
N LYS A 160 -11.21 -15.35 -2.20
CA LYS A 160 -12.48 -16.02 -2.51
C LYS A 160 -12.29 -17.54 -2.53
N PRO A 161 -13.35 -18.32 -2.23
CA PRO A 161 -13.30 -19.78 -2.36
C PRO A 161 -12.83 -20.20 -3.75
N THR A 162 -11.97 -21.23 -3.81
CA THR A 162 -11.47 -21.78 -5.06
C THR A 162 -12.39 -22.89 -5.57
N ALA A 163 -12.57 -23.01 -6.89
CA ALA A 163 -13.38 -24.07 -7.50
C ALA A 163 -12.84 -25.48 -7.20
N ASP A 164 -11.51 -25.65 -7.08
CA ASP A 164 -10.86 -26.90 -6.69
C ASP A 164 -10.14 -26.67 -5.34
N PRO A 165 -10.69 -27.18 -4.21
CA PRO A 165 -10.12 -26.95 -2.89
C PRO A 165 -8.78 -27.66 -2.67
N TYR A 166 -8.42 -28.62 -3.51
CA TYR A 166 -7.16 -29.38 -3.45
C TYR A 166 -6.11 -28.87 -4.45
N LYS A 167 -6.42 -27.82 -5.19
CA LYS A 167 -5.47 -27.25 -6.16
C LYS A 167 -4.47 -26.37 -5.44
N TRP A 168 -3.25 -26.86 -5.31
CA TRP A 168 -2.08 -26.09 -4.91
C TRP A 168 -1.37 -25.56 -6.14
N THR A 169 -0.90 -24.32 -6.10
CA THR A 169 -0.13 -23.68 -7.18
C THR A 169 1.25 -23.31 -6.67
N ASN A 170 2.19 -23.08 -7.59
CA ASN A 170 3.55 -22.63 -7.23
C ASN A 170 3.53 -21.28 -6.51
N ASP A 171 2.49 -20.47 -6.71
CA ASP A 171 2.29 -19.14 -6.15
C ASP A 171 1.35 -19.16 -4.93
N THR A 172 0.98 -20.35 -4.44
CA THR A 172 0.15 -20.44 -3.24
C THR A 172 0.95 -19.84 -2.09
N LYS A 173 0.59 -18.60 -1.73
CA LYS A 173 1.21 -17.88 -0.63
C LYS A 173 0.87 -18.59 0.67
N THR A 174 1.86 -19.14 1.30
CA THR A 174 1.82 -19.63 2.68
C THR A 174 1.97 -18.48 3.66
#